data_a8865534a3ac7b976f48399b824501c0
#
_entry.id   a8865534a3ac7b976f48399b824501c0
#
_cell.length_a   1.000
_cell.length_b   1.000
_cell.length_c   1.000
_cell.angle_alpha   90.00
_cell.angle_beta   90.00
_cell.angle_gamma   90.00
#
_symmetry.space_group_name_H-M   'P 1'
#
loop_
_entity.id
_entity.type
_entity.pdbx_description
1 polymer ?
#
loop_
_entity_poly.entity_id
_entity_poly.type
_entity_poly.pdbx_seq_one_letter_code
_entity_poly.pdbx_strand_id
1 'polypeptide(L)'
;MPKATVLVVEDESIVSKDIQYSLKKLGYEVIGSSATGAKAIELALELKPNIVLMDIMLKGDINGIEASAEIKKSLNIPIIFLTAYADENTLEKAKITEPYAYILKPFKEIDLHTSIEMALYKHGKELEVIKERDFLY
;
A
#
# COMPACT_ATOMS: atom_id res chain seq x y z
N MET A 1 -13.06 8.99 -15.52
CA MET A 1 -12.48 7.71 -15.11
C MET A 1 -11.90 7.81 -13.72
N PRO A 2 -12.22 6.88 -12.83
CA PRO A 2 -11.56 6.88 -11.54
C PRO A 2 -10.08 6.63 -11.75
N LYS A 3 -9.28 7.22 -10.91
CA LYS A 3 -7.85 6.92 -10.88
C LYS A 3 -7.67 5.48 -10.41
N ALA A 4 -6.67 5.18 -9.67
CA ALA A 4 -6.41 3.83 -9.20
C ALA A 4 -7.39 3.39 -8.11
N THR A 5 -7.51 2.07 -7.94
CA THR A 5 -8.21 1.47 -6.80
C THR A 5 -7.22 1.27 -5.65
N VAL A 6 -7.65 1.59 -4.44
CA VAL A 6 -6.80 1.59 -3.26
C VAL A 6 -7.40 0.74 -2.15
N LEU A 7 -6.58 -0.11 -1.55
CA LEU A 7 -6.92 -0.82 -0.32
C LEU A 7 -6.22 -0.09 0.84
N VAL A 8 -6.99 0.29 1.85
CA VAL A 8 -6.46 1.00 3.03
C VAL A 8 -6.40 0.05 4.22
N VAL A 9 -5.22 -0.12 4.80
CA VAL A 9 -5.03 -0.97 5.98
C VAL A 9 -4.51 -0.13 7.12
N GLU A 10 -5.37 0.13 8.08
CA GLU A 10 -5.10 0.98 9.24
C GLU A 10 -6.01 0.55 10.39
N ASP A 11 -5.43 0.27 11.56
CA ASP A 11 -6.19 -0.22 12.71
C ASP A 11 -6.90 0.87 13.51
N GLU A 12 -6.50 2.11 13.37
CA GLU A 12 -7.19 3.23 14.01
C GLU A 12 -8.32 3.72 13.10
N SER A 13 -9.55 3.51 13.55
CA SER A 13 -10.75 3.81 12.78
C SER A 13 -10.82 5.27 12.29
N ILE A 14 -10.47 6.21 13.14
CA ILE A 14 -10.49 7.64 12.79
C ILE A 14 -9.47 7.95 11.69
N VAL A 15 -8.26 7.41 11.84
CA VAL A 15 -7.19 7.61 10.85
C VAL A 15 -7.57 6.97 9.52
N SER A 16 -8.13 5.75 9.57
CA SER A 16 -8.59 5.05 8.36
C SER A 16 -9.63 5.87 7.59
N LYS A 17 -10.62 6.41 8.30
CA LYS A 17 -11.67 7.21 7.67
C LYS A 17 -11.12 8.49 7.06
N ASP A 18 -10.16 9.11 7.73
CA ASP A 18 -9.52 10.32 7.25
C ASP A 18 -8.74 10.05 5.96
N ILE A 19 -7.98 8.95 5.92
CA ILE A 19 -7.26 8.52 4.72
C ILE A 19 -8.26 8.27 3.59
N GLN A 20 -9.31 7.52 3.85
CA GLN A 20 -10.32 7.20 2.84
C GLN A 20 -10.99 8.45 2.27
N TYR A 21 -11.30 9.40 3.15
CA TYR A 21 -11.89 10.68 2.73
C TYR A 21 -10.94 11.43 1.80
N SER A 22 -9.67 11.54 2.18
CA SER A 22 -8.66 12.21 1.36
C SER A 22 -8.49 11.55 0.00
N LEU A 23 -8.46 10.22 -0.03
CA LEU A 23 -8.33 9.47 -1.28
C LEU A 23 -9.50 9.73 -2.23
N LYS A 24 -10.72 9.70 -1.70
CA LYS A 24 -11.92 9.96 -2.50
C LYS A 24 -11.91 11.38 -3.05
N LYS A 25 -11.50 12.33 -2.24
CA LYS A 25 -11.40 13.73 -2.64
C LYS A 25 -10.38 13.91 -3.77
N LEU A 26 -9.30 13.13 -3.74
CA LEU A 26 -8.27 13.16 -4.79
C LEU A 26 -8.69 12.40 -6.07
N GLY A 27 -9.81 11.69 -6.04
CA GLY A 27 -10.31 10.96 -7.20
C GLY A 27 -9.99 9.48 -7.23
N TYR A 28 -9.35 8.95 -6.20
CA TYR A 28 -9.08 7.51 -6.11
C TYR A 28 -10.31 6.76 -5.63
N GLU A 29 -10.41 5.49 -6.02
CA GLU A 29 -11.47 4.62 -5.55
C GLU A 29 -10.97 3.74 -4.42
N VAL A 30 -11.57 3.90 -3.23
CA VAL A 30 -11.25 3.04 -2.08
C VAL A 30 -12.11 1.80 -2.20
N ILE A 31 -11.52 0.67 -2.59
CA ILE A 31 -12.27 -0.56 -2.82
C ILE A 31 -12.40 -1.44 -1.58
N GLY A 32 -11.67 -1.11 -0.53
CA GLY A 32 -11.77 -1.84 0.72
C GLY A 32 -10.92 -1.22 1.79
N SER A 33 -11.21 -1.59 3.03
CA SER A 33 -10.42 -1.18 4.18
C SER A 33 -10.34 -2.32 5.18
N SER A 34 -9.27 -2.36 5.95
CA SER A 34 -9.03 -3.41 6.93
C SER A 34 -8.31 -2.84 8.14
N ALA A 35 -8.59 -3.41 9.30
CA ALA A 35 -7.90 -3.06 10.54
C ALA A 35 -6.79 -4.06 10.91
N THR A 36 -6.73 -5.19 10.23
CA THR A 36 -5.77 -6.25 10.54
C THR A 36 -5.01 -6.71 9.30
N GLY A 37 -3.81 -7.24 9.52
CA GLY A 37 -3.00 -7.79 8.43
C GLY A 37 -3.63 -9.01 7.79
N ALA A 38 -4.24 -9.89 8.58
CA ALA A 38 -4.89 -11.10 8.06
C ALA A 38 -6.02 -10.75 7.10
N LYS A 39 -6.87 -9.79 7.48
CA LYS A 39 -7.97 -9.35 6.62
C LYS A 39 -7.46 -8.61 5.39
N ALA A 40 -6.36 -7.87 5.54
CA ALA A 40 -5.74 -7.17 4.42
C ALA A 40 -5.28 -8.14 3.34
N ILE A 41 -4.65 -9.24 3.73
CA ILE A 41 -4.22 -10.28 2.80
C ILE A 41 -5.42 -10.83 2.03
N GLU A 42 -6.47 -11.19 2.76
CA GLU A 42 -7.70 -11.73 2.18
C GLU A 42 -8.32 -10.76 1.18
N LEU A 43 -8.48 -9.50 1.56
CA LEU A 43 -9.06 -8.47 0.70
C LEU A 43 -8.18 -8.17 -0.52
N ALA A 44 -6.87 -8.14 -0.35
CA ALA A 44 -5.97 -7.88 -1.47
C ALA A 44 -6.08 -8.98 -2.53
N LEU A 45 -6.11 -10.24 -2.10
CA LEU A 45 -6.24 -11.37 -3.02
C LEU A 45 -7.60 -11.41 -3.72
N GLU A 46 -8.65 -11.02 -3.01
CA GLU A 46 -10.01 -11.00 -3.54
C GLU A 46 -10.26 -9.83 -4.47
N LEU A 47 -9.90 -8.61 -4.03
CA LEU A 47 -10.24 -7.37 -4.72
C LEU A 47 -9.20 -6.92 -5.73
N LYS A 48 -7.98 -7.37 -5.60
CA LYS A 48 -6.86 -7.02 -6.48
C LYS A 48 -6.73 -5.50 -6.71
N PRO A 49 -6.46 -4.73 -5.63
CA PRO A 49 -6.32 -3.28 -5.77
C PRO A 49 -5.11 -2.91 -6.63
N ASN A 50 -5.12 -1.71 -7.16
CA ASN A 50 -3.95 -1.20 -7.88
C ASN A 50 -2.81 -0.84 -6.94
N ILE A 51 -3.13 -0.47 -5.69
CA ILE A 51 -2.15 -0.09 -4.69
C ILE A 51 -2.70 -0.33 -3.29
N VAL A 52 -1.81 -0.63 -2.36
CA VAL A 52 -2.16 -0.82 -0.94
C VAL A 52 -1.45 0.23 -0.10
N LEU A 53 -2.20 0.90 0.78
CA LEU A 53 -1.65 1.73 1.83
C LEU A 53 -1.70 0.91 3.11
N MET A 54 -0.54 0.59 3.66
CA MET A 54 -0.40 -0.39 4.74
C MET A 54 0.27 0.22 5.96
N ASP A 55 -0.46 0.34 7.05
CA ASP A 55 0.14 0.70 8.34
C ASP A 55 1.06 -0.44 8.78
N ILE A 56 2.25 -0.10 9.24
CA ILE A 56 3.20 -1.09 9.75
C ILE A 56 2.72 -1.68 11.06
N MET A 57 2.22 -0.83 11.97
CA MET A 57 1.79 -1.24 13.30
C MET A 57 0.30 -1.58 13.31
N LEU A 58 0.00 -2.84 13.10
CA LEU A 58 -1.38 -3.32 13.08
C LEU A 58 -1.67 -4.20 14.30
N LYS A 59 -2.94 -4.19 14.74
CA LYS A 59 -3.43 -5.11 15.75
C LYS A 59 -3.56 -6.50 15.14
N GLY A 60 -3.49 -7.54 15.99
CA GLY A 60 -3.62 -8.91 15.55
C GLY A 60 -2.27 -9.62 15.52
N ASP A 61 -2.29 -10.82 14.94
CA ASP A 61 -1.13 -11.73 14.98
C ASP A 61 0.00 -11.33 14.04
N ILE A 62 -0.31 -10.59 12.99
CA ILE A 62 0.70 -10.16 12.02
C ILE A 62 0.67 -8.64 11.84
N ASN A 63 1.83 -8.07 11.61
CA ASN A 63 1.96 -6.63 11.36
C ASN A 63 1.87 -6.34 9.87
N GLY A 64 1.98 -5.04 9.52
CA GLY A 64 1.89 -4.62 8.12
C GLY A 64 3.03 -5.14 7.24
N ILE A 65 4.21 -5.32 7.80
CA ILE A 65 5.36 -5.85 7.06
C ILE A 65 5.12 -7.30 6.68
N GLU A 66 4.64 -8.11 7.62
CA GLU A 66 4.31 -9.51 7.38
C GLU A 66 3.17 -9.66 6.38
N ALA A 67 2.13 -8.84 6.53
CA ALA A 67 1.00 -8.83 5.60
C ALA A 67 1.45 -8.47 4.19
N SER A 68 2.31 -7.46 4.06
CA SER A 68 2.85 -7.02 2.78
C SER A 68 3.64 -8.13 2.10
N ALA A 69 4.48 -8.83 2.84
CA ALA A 69 5.26 -9.96 2.30
C ALA A 69 4.34 -11.05 1.76
N GLU A 70 3.26 -11.37 2.48
CA GLU A 70 2.30 -12.38 2.03
C GLU A 70 1.56 -11.94 0.76
N ILE A 71 1.14 -10.68 0.70
CA ILE A 71 0.46 -10.14 -0.48
C ILE A 71 1.37 -10.22 -1.70
N LYS A 72 2.63 -9.85 -1.55
CA LYS A 72 3.60 -9.82 -2.65
C LYS A 72 3.95 -11.19 -3.19
N LYS A 73 3.71 -12.25 -2.45
CA LYS A 73 3.89 -13.62 -2.96
C LYS A 73 2.92 -13.95 -4.08
N SER A 74 1.75 -13.34 -4.06
CA SER A 74 0.67 -13.66 -5.01
C SER A 74 0.32 -12.53 -5.97
N LEU A 75 0.61 -11.30 -5.64
CA LEU A 75 0.23 -10.14 -6.43
C LEU A 75 1.42 -9.22 -6.67
N ASN A 76 1.53 -8.74 -7.90
CA ASN A 76 2.53 -7.74 -8.26
C ASN A 76 1.88 -6.36 -8.24
N ILE A 77 1.71 -5.80 -7.04
CA ILE A 77 1.11 -4.48 -6.84
C ILE A 77 1.98 -3.67 -5.89
N PRO A 78 2.01 -2.35 -6.05
CA PRO A 78 2.81 -1.50 -5.16
C PRO A 78 2.16 -1.40 -3.78
N ILE A 79 3.00 -1.39 -2.76
CA ILE A 79 2.58 -1.22 -1.37
C ILE A 79 3.35 -0.04 -0.80
N ILE A 80 2.61 0.89 -0.21
CA ILE A 80 3.19 2.04 0.48
C ILE A 80 2.93 1.85 1.97
N PHE A 81 4.00 1.89 2.78
CA PHE A 81 3.85 1.80 4.23
C PHE A 81 3.52 3.15 4.85
N LEU A 82 2.62 3.12 5.81
CA LEU A 82 2.29 4.26 6.67
C LEU A 82 2.90 3.98 8.04
N THR A 83 3.62 4.92 8.58
CA THR A 83 4.24 4.72 9.89
C THR A 83 4.31 6.03 10.69
N ALA A 84 3.98 5.92 11.98
CA ALA A 84 4.11 7.05 12.91
C ALA A 84 5.53 7.10 13.48
N TYR A 85 6.36 6.14 13.18
CA TYR A 85 7.58 5.89 13.92
C TYR A 85 8.71 5.47 13.00
N ALA A 86 9.81 6.19 13.08
CA ALA A 86 11.02 5.87 12.33
C ALA A 86 12.00 5.06 13.18
N ASP A 87 11.53 3.93 13.70
CA ASP A 87 12.39 2.98 14.41
C ASP A 87 13.27 2.28 13.37
N GLU A 88 14.57 2.36 13.57
CA GLU A 88 15.55 1.83 12.65
C GLU A 88 15.34 0.31 12.38
N ASN A 89 15.05 -0.45 13.42
CA ASN A 89 14.78 -1.88 13.29
C ASN A 89 13.54 -2.16 12.42
N THR A 90 12.49 -1.40 12.65
CA THR A 90 11.25 -1.54 11.89
C THR A 90 11.47 -1.18 10.42
N LEU A 91 12.20 -0.11 10.16
CA LEU A 91 12.52 0.31 8.80
C LEU A 91 13.39 -0.71 8.08
N GLU A 92 14.35 -1.31 8.75
CA GLU A 92 15.19 -2.36 8.15
C GLU A 92 14.36 -3.57 7.75
N LYS A 93 13.43 -4.00 8.60
CA LYS A 93 12.53 -5.12 8.29
C LYS A 93 11.60 -4.76 7.13
N ALA A 94 11.11 -3.53 7.10
CA ALA A 94 10.23 -3.06 6.02
C ALA A 94 10.95 -3.04 4.68
N LYS A 95 12.22 -2.65 4.65
CA LYS A 95 13.02 -2.61 3.42
C LYS A 95 13.12 -3.97 2.73
N ILE A 96 13.13 -5.05 3.51
CA ILE A 96 13.22 -6.41 2.96
C ILE A 96 12.03 -6.74 2.06
N THR A 97 10.85 -6.16 2.32
CA THR A 97 9.66 -6.38 1.50
C THR A 97 9.63 -5.50 0.24
N GLU A 98 10.63 -4.65 0.06
CA GLU A 98 10.76 -3.75 -1.09
C GLU A 98 9.50 -2.91 -1.36
N PRO A 99 9.08 -2.08 -0.39
CA PRO A 99 7.93 -1.21 -0.61
C PRO A 99 8.29 -0.08 -1.58
N TYR A 100 7.28 0.49 -2.22
CA TYR A 100 7.50 1.62 -3.13
C TYR A 100 7.79 2.91 -2.38
N ALA A 101 7.24 3.08 -1.18
CA ALA A 101 7.47 4.29 -0.41
C ALA A 101 7.07 4.09 1.05
N TYR A 102 7.48 5.05 1.87
CA TYR A 102 7.05 5.17 3.25
C TYR A 102 6.45 6.55 3.42
N ILE A 103 5.33 6.66 4.11
CA ILE A 103 4.74 7.94 4.47
C ILE A 103 4.73 8.04 5.99
N LEU A 104 5.40 9.06 6.51
CA LEU A 104 5.46 9.28 7.96
C LEU A 104 4.22 10.02 8.44
N LYS A 105 3.62 9.56 9.52
CA LYS A 105 2.51 10.24 10.18
C LYS A 105 3.05 11.35 11.09
N PRO A 106 2.36 12.47 11.25
CA PRO A 106 1.16 12.87 10.50
C PRO A 106 1.52 13.29 9.07
N PHE A 107 0.67 12.95 8.13
CA PHE A 107 0.89 13.30 6.73
C PHE A 107 -0.23 14.20 6.21
N LYS A 108 0.08 14.94 5.16
CA LYS A 108 -0.87 15.80 4.47
C LYS A 108 -1.45 15.07 3.27
N GLU A 109 -2.57 15.57 2.78
CA GLU A 109 -3.21 15.03 1.58
C GLU A 109 -2.26 15.00 0.38
N ILE A 110 -1.42 16.05 0.24
CA ILE A 110 -0.45 16.09 -0.85
C ILE A 110 0.58 14.97 -0.76
N ASP A 111 0.94 14.54 0.45
CA ASP A 111 1.89 13.43 0.64
C ASP A 111 1.30 12.12 0.13
N LEU A 112 0.02 11.89 0.40
CA LEU A 112 -0.69 10.71 -0.12
C LEU A 112 -0.71 10.73 -1.65
N HIS A 113 -1.12 11.85 -2.21
CA HIS A 113 -1.25 12.00 -3.66
C HIS A 113 0.08 11.79 -4.37
N THR A 114 1.12 12.46 -3.92
CA THR A 114 2.44 12.37 -4.53
C THR A 114 3.00 10.95 -4.45
N SER A 115 2.91 10.32 -3.29
CA SER A 115 3.44 8.97 -3.10
C SER A 115 2.70 7.95 -3.95
N ILE A 116 1.39 8.04 -4.03
CA ILE A 116 0.57 7.11 -4.83
C ILE A 116 0.90 7.28 -6.32
N GLU A 117 0.93 8.50 -6.81
CA GLU A 117 1.20 8.75 -8.22
C GLU A 117 2.60 8.28 -8.62
N MET A 118 3.60 8.52 -7.78
CA MET A 118 4.96 8.05 -8.03
C MET A 118 5.05 6.53 -7.99
N ALA A 119 4.39 5.89 -7.03
CA ALA A 119 4.39 4.43 -6.94
C ALA A 119 3.73 3.77 -8.14
N LEU A 120 2.60 4.31 -8.58
CA LEU A 120 1.89 3.80 -9.75
C LEU A 120 2.71 3.98 -11.03
N TYR A 121 3.37 5.12 -11.16
CA TYR A 121 4.22 5.40 -12.32
C TYR A 121 5.40 4.42 -12.37
N LYS A 122 6.12 4.26 -11.28
CA LYS A 122 7.24 3.33 -11.18
C LYS A 122 6.81 1.90 -11.48
N HIS A 123 5.71 1.48 -10.89
CA HIS A 123 5.17 0.13 -11.09
C HIS A 123 4.80 -0.10 -12.54
N GLY A 124 4.17 0.89 -13.18
CA GLY A 124 3.83 0.82 -14.60
C GLY A 124 5.07 0.64 -15.47
N LYS A 125 6.15 1.36 -15.17
CA LYS A 125 7.42 1.22 -15.89
C LYS A 125 8.04 -0.15 -15.69
N GLU A 126 8.01 -0.68 -14.48
CA GLU A 126 8.52 -2.03 -14.21
C GLU A 126 7.75 -3.09 -14.99
N LEU A 127 6.42 -2.95 -15.07
CA LEU A 127 5.60 -3.86 -15.84
C LEU A 127 5.92 -3.82 -17.33
N GLU A 128 6.22 -2.65 -17.88
CA GLU A 128 6.64 -2.49 -19.26
C GLU A 128 7.96 -3.23 -19.53
N VAL A 129 8.93 -3.08 -18.62
CA VAL A 129 10.22 -3.75 -18.74
C VAL A 129 10.06 -5.27 -18.71
N ILE A 130 9.23 -5.78 -17.82
CA ILE A 130 8.94 -7.21 -17.73
C ILE A 130 8.32 -7.71 -19.04
N LYS A 131 7.36 -6.97 -19.59
CA LYS A 131 6.71 -7.31 -20.85
C LYS A 131 7.69 -7.37 -22.01
N GLU A 132 8.58 -6.38 -22.12
CA GLU A 132 9.61 -6.35 -23.16
C GLU A 132 10.54 -7.53 -23.04
N ARG A 133 10.99 -7.84 -21.83
CA ARG A 133 11.87 -8.98 -21.57
C ARG A 133 11.21 -10.29 -21.96
N ASP A 134 9.95 -10.49 -21.57
CA ASP A 134 9.22 -11.73 -21.88
C ASP A 134 8.95 -11.86 -23.38
N PHE A 135 8.77 -10.75 -24.07
CA PHE A 135 8.59 -10.76 -25.51
C PHE A 135 9.87 -11.17 -26.24
N LEU A 136 11.03 -10.75 -25.75
CA LEU A 136 12.32 -11.05 -26.39
C LEU A 136 12.80 -12.49 -26.14
N TYR A 137 12.29 -13.13 -25.13
CA TYR A 137 12.64 -14.51 -24.78
C TYR A 137 11.47 -15.45 -24.92
#